data_626ec51de241175fb76c071687ddad27
#
_entry.id   626ec51de241175fb76c071687ddad27
#
_cell.length_a   1.000
_cell.length_b   1.000
_cell.length_c   1.000
_cell.angle_alpha   90.00
_cell.angle_beta   90.00
_cell.angle_gamma   90.00
#
_symmetry.space_group_name_H-M   'P 1'
#
loop_
_entity.id
_entity.type
_entity.pdbx_description
1 polymer ?
#
loop_
_entity_poly.entity_id
_entity_poly.type
_entity_poly.pdbx_seq_one_letter_code
_entity_poly.pdbx_strand_id
1 'polypeptide(L)'
;ELIQFCDWVRQSDGTMIGFNNVGFDYPVLHELLRSGIADPARLYAKAVAIIQSQDENRFQHMVFPSDRLVRQLDLFKVHHFDNRARSTSLKALEFNMRMDNISDLPFPVGTMLNRDQVEVLREYNQHDVHATKLFYHQSLDMIRFREELSLKHGKDFMNHSDVKIGKEIFQIELEKAGVQCYEYGAKGRQPRQTKRSSIALRE
;
A
#
# COMPACT_ATOMS: atom_id res chain seq x y z
N GLU A 1 2.54 -15.65 -18.91
CA GLU A 1 3.78 -14.95 -18.54
C GLU A 1 3.64 -14.19 -17.21
N LEU A 2 2.69 -13.22 -17.06
CA LEU A 2 2.54 -12.42 -15.82
C LEU A 2 2.23 -13.29 -14.58
N ILE A 3 1.33 -14.27 -14.70
CA ILE A 3 1.02 -15.21 -13.61
C ILE A 3 2.26 -16.01 -13.24
N GLN A 4 3.00 -16.53 -14.21
CA GLN A 4 4.25 -17.27 -13.98
C GLN A 4 5.31 -16.40 -13.30
N PHE A 5 5.41 -15.13 -13.70
CA PHE A 5 6.31 -14.17 -13.04
C PHE A 5 5.90 -13.96 -11.56
N CYS A 6 4.63 -13.76 -11.28
CA CYS A 6 4.14 -13.62 -9.91
C CYS A 6 4.36 -14.88 -9.08
N ASP A 7 4.19 -16.06 -9.66
CA ASP A 7 4.51 -17.34 -9.01
C ASP A 7 5.99 -17.47 -8.70
N TRP A 8 6.87 -17.06 -9.63
CA TRP A 8 8.30 -17.02 -9.39
C TRP A 8 8.67 -16.04 -8.25
N VAL A 9 8.10 -14.81 -8.23
CA VAL A 9 8.31 -13.86 -7.14
C VAL A 9 7.91 -14.46 -5.80
N ARG A 10 6.76 -15.13 -5.74
CA ARG A 10 6.26 -15.81 -4.54
C ARG A 10 7.20 -16.93 -4.08
N GLN A 11 7.64 -17.79 -5.01
CA GLN A 11 8.53 -18.93 -4.71
C GLN A 11 9.94 -18.47 -4.26
N SER A 12 10.40 -17.33 -4.77
CA SER A 12 11.68 -16.71 -4.40
C SER A 12 11.58 -15.88 -3.12
N ASP A 13 10.46 -15.93 -2.40
CA ASP A 13 10.18 -15.09 -1.23
C ASP A 13 10.32 -13.58 -1.51
N GLY A 14 10.11 -13.19 -2.76
CA GLY A 14 10.21 -11.82 -3.25
C GLY A 14 9.08 -10.92 -2.78
N THR A 15 9.31 -9.62 -2.84
CA THR A 15 8.32 -8.58 -2.53
C THR A 15 8.17 -7.64 -3.72
N MET A 16 6.96 -7.43 -4.20
CA MET A 16 6.68 -6.42 -5.21
C MET A 16 6.58 -5.05 -4.55
N ILE A 17 7.26 -4.08 -5.14
CA ILE A 17 7.32 -2.71 -4.63
C ILE A 17 6.58 -1.80 -5.60
N GLY A 18 5.75 -0.91 -5.06
CA GLY A 18 5.01 0.06 -5.86
C GLY A 18 4.67 1.32 -5.09
N PHE A 19 4.00 2.23 -5.78
CA PHE A 19 3.45 3.45 -5.23
C PHE A 19 1.93 3.41 -5.30
N ASN A 20 1.26 3.36 -4.15
CA ASN A 20 -0.18 3.11 -4.02
C ASN A 20 -0.65 1.75 -4.60
N ASN A 21 0.28 0.83 -4.79
CA ASN A 21 0.00 -0.48 -5.38
C ASN A 21 -0.98 -1.30 -4.54
N VAL A 22 -0.92 -1.23 -3.21
CA VAL A 22 -1.88 -1.91 -2.33
C VAL A 22 -3.29 -1.34 -2.45
N GLY A 23 -3.40 -0.06 -2.81
CA GLY A 23 -4.68 0.63 -3.01
C GLY A 23 -5.28 0.45 -4.39
N PHE A 24 -4.47 0.17 -5.42
CA PHE A 24 -4.93 0.13 -6.82
C PHE A 24 -4.39 -1.06 -7.61
N ASP A 25 -3.10 -1.10 -7.92
CA ASP A 25 -2.53 -2.07 -8.88
C ASP A 25 -2.67 -3.50 -8.38
N TYR A 26 -2.38 -3.75 -7.10
CA TYR A 26 -2.41 -5.09 -6.56
C TYR A 26 -3.83 -5.68 -6.48
N PRO A 27 -4.89 -4.99 -6.08
CA PRO A 27 -6.26 -5.51 -6.19
C PRO A 27 -6.66 -5.95 -7.60
N VAL A 28 -6.21 -5.25 -8.65
CA VAL A 28 -6.44 -5.64 -10.04
C VAL A 28 -5.61 -6.88 -10.41
N LEU A 29 -4.32 -6.88 -10.05
CA LEU A 29 -3.45 -8.04 -10.24
C LEU A 29 -3.94 -9.27 -9.46
N HIS A 30 -4.41 -9.08 -8.24
CA HIS A 30 -4.96 -10.15 -7.40
C HIS A 30 -6.20 -10.79 -8.03
N GLU A 31 -7.05 -10.01 -8.70
CA GLU A 31 -8.19 -10.53 -9.46
C GLU A 31 -7.75 -11.47 -10.59
N LEU A 32 -6.69 -11.07 -11.32
CA LEU A 32 -6.06 -11.92 -12.34
C LEU A 32 -5.47 -13.20 -11.73
N LEU A 33 -4.71 -13.09 -10.65
CA LEU A 33 -4.04 -14.22 -10.01
C LEU A 33 -5.04 -15.23 -9.43
N ARG A 34 -6.15 -14.76 -8.86
CA ARG A 34 -7.20 -15.62 -8.32
C ARG A 34 -8.00 -16.32 -9.40
N SER A 35 -8.34 -15.63 -10.47
CA SER A 35 -9.14 -16.20 -11.54
C SER A 35 -8.33 -17.10 -12.48
N GLY A 36 -7.03 -16.83 -12.62
CA GLY A 36 -6.16 -17.46 -13.63
C GLY A 36 -6.52 -17.07 -15.08
N ILE A 37 -7.46 -16.15 -15.26
CA ILE A 37 -8.01 -15.76 -16.57
C ILE A 37 -7.67 -14.30 -16.85
N ALA A 38 -6.91 -14.05 -17.92
CA ALA A 38 -6.60 -12.71 -18.41
C ALA A 38 -7.76 -12.15 -19.25
N ASP A 39 -8.84 -11.75 -18.59
CA ASP A 39 -9.97 -11.09 -19.22
C ASP A 39 -9.83 -9.56 -19.08
N PRO A 40 -9.51 -8.83 -20.17
CA PRO A 40 -9.32 -7.37 -20.11
C PRO A 40 -10.56 -6.62 -19.62
N ALA A 41 -11.76 -7.05 -20.00
CA ALA A 41 -12.99 -6.39 -19.61
C ALA A 41 -13.23 -6.52 -18.09
N ARG A 42 -12.98 -7.69 -17.52
CA ARG A 42 -13.08 -7.93 -16.09
C ARG A 42 -12.05 -7.14 -15.29
N LEU A 43 -10.80 -7.10 -15.76
CA LEU A 43 -9.73 -6.34 -15.10
C LEU A 43 -9.99 -4.84 -15.16
N TYR A 44 -10.47 -4.35 -16.30
CA TYR A 44 -10.87 -2.94 -16.45
C TYR A 44 -12.04 -2.59 -15.53
N ALA A 45 -13.09 -3.41 -15.49
CA ALA A 45 -14.21 -3.22 -14.58
C ALA A 45 -13.76 -3.17 -13.11
N LYS A 46 -12.80 -4.03 -12.73
CA LYS A 46 -12.19 -4.00 -11.38
C LYS A 46 -11.47 -2.68 -11.10
N ALA A 47 -10.67 -2.20 -12.04
CA ALA A 47 -9.96 -0.92 -11.91
C ALA A 47 -10.95 0.26 -11.77
N VAL A 48 -12.00 0.30 -12.60
CA VAL A 48 -13.06 1.32 -12.52
C VAL A 48 -13.78 1.28 -11.18
N ALA A 49 -14.16 0.10 -10.70
CA ALA A 49 -14.82 -0.06 -9.41
C ALA A 49 -13.95 0.45 -8.23
N ILE A 50 -12.64 0.21 -8.27
CA ILE A 50 -11.70 0.74 -7.26
C ILE A 50 -11.69 2.28 -7.30
N ILE A 51 -11.61 2.89 -8.48
CA ILE A 51 -11.59 4.35 -8.63
C ILE A 51 -12.89 4.97 -8.11
N GLN A 52 -14.05 4.41 -8.48
CA GLN A 52 -15.36 4.92 -8.10
C GLN A 52 -15.64 4.80 -6.59
N SER A 53 -15.08 3.79 -5.92
CA SER A 53 -15.27 3.58 -4.49
C SER A 53 -14.37 4.43 -3.58
N GLN A 54 -13.42 5.21 -4.12
CA GLN A 54 -12.43 5.95 -3.33
C GLN A 54 -13.05 6.97 -2.36
N ASP A 55 -14.13 7.62 -2.78
CA ASP A 55 -14.80 8.64 -1.94
C ASP A 55 -15.74 8.04 -0.90
N GLU A 56 -16.37 6.90 -1.21
CA GLU A 56 -17.34 6.26 -0.32
C GLU A 56 -16.67 5.27 0.64
N ASN A 57 -15.95 4.30 0.10
CA ASN A 57 -15.28 3.26 0.88
C ASN A 57 -13.99 2.79 0.21
N ARG A 58 -12.90 3.52 0.38
CA ARG A 58 -11.57 3.19 -0.17
C ARG A 58 -11.02 1.82 0.25
N PHE A 59 -11.58 1.19 1.25
CA PHE A 59 -11.15 -0.13 1.73
C PHE A 59 -11.93 -1.29 1.09
N GLN A 60 -13.01 -1.01 0.36
CA GLN A 60 -13.90 -2.03 -0.20
C GLN A 60 -13.19 -3.05 -1.09
N HIS A 61 -12.20 -2.60 -1.84
CA HIS A 61 -11.45 -3.44 -2.80
C HIS A 61 -10.05 -3.82 -2.32
N MET A 62 -9.69 -3.45 -1.09
CA MET A 62 -8.37 -3.74 -0.55
C MET A 62 -8.21 -5.24 -0.25
N VAL A 63 -7.09 -5.79 -0.71
CA VAL A 63 -6.69 -7.17 -0.36
C VAL A 63 -5.93 -7.14 0.96
N PHE A 64 -6.48 -7.79 1.98
CA PHE A 64 -5.85 -7.87 3.30
C PHE A 64 -4.52 -8.63 3.24
N PRO A 65 -3.55 -8.32 4.12
CA PRO A 65 -2.24 -8.97 4.12
C PRO A 65 -2.30 -10.51 4.14
N SER A 66 -3.24 -11.09 4.89
CA SER A 66 -3.48 -12.54 4.97
C SER A 66 -3.92 -13.18 3.65
N ASP A 67 -4.54 -12.40 2.76
CA ASP A 67 -5.13 -12.89 1.51
C ASP A 67 -4.23 -12.64 0.29
N ARG A 68 -3.10 -11.96 0.51
CA ARG A 68 -2.17 -11.63 -0.57
C ARG A 68 -1.42 -12.87 -1.04
N LEU A 69 -1.45 -13.10 -2.35
CA LEU A 69 -0.71 -14.18 -3.00
C LEU A 69 0.77 -13.84 -3.22
N VAL A 70 1.11 -12.56 -3.31
CA VAL A 70 2.47 -12.05 -3.43
C VAL A 70 2.66 -10.89 -2.45
N ARG A 71 3.78 -10.88 -1.74
CA ARG A 71 4.09 -9.81 -0.78
C ARG A 71 4.18 -8.45 -1.48
N GLN A 72 3.67 -7.42 -0.82
CA GLN A 72 3.60 -6.06 -1.34
C GLN A 72 4.25 -5.09 -0.37
N LEU A 73 5.11 -4.21 -0.89
CA LEU A 73 5.61 -3.02 -0.22
C LEU A 73 5.05 -1.80 -0.95
N ASP A 74 4.32 -0.96 -0.22
CA ASP A 74 3.68 0.23 -0.77
C ASP A 74 4.34 1.50 -0.23
N LEU A 75 5.12 2.15 -1.07
CA LEU A 75 5.84 3.39 -0.71
C LEU A 75 4.88 4.52 -0.31
N PHE A 76 3.69 4.55 -0.88
CA PHE A 76 2.64 5.50 -0.50
C PHE A 76 2.24 5.36 0.98
N LYS A 77 2.19 4.11 1.48
CA LYS A 77 1.90 3.82 2.89
C LYS A 77 3.11 4.02 3.80
N VAL A 78 4.31 3.65 3.34
CA VAL A 78 5.57 3.88 4.06
C VAL A 78 5.74 5.36 4.42
N HIS A 79 5.41 6.26 3.49
CA HIS A 79 5.50 7.71 3.68
C HIS A 79 4.22 8.35 4.26
N HIS A 80 3.21 7.54 4.55
CA HIS A 80 1.93 8.00 5.11
C HIS A 80 1.18 8.99 4.21
N PHE A 81 1.29 8.84 2.90
CA PHE A 81 0.55 9.64 1.91
C PHE A 81 -0.92 9.23 1.78
N ASP A 82 -1.32 8.10 2.36
CA ASP A 82 -2.71 7.69 2.53
C ASP A 82 -3.49 8.55 3.55
N ASN A 83 -2.82 9.43 4.27
CA ASN A 83 -3.45 10.50 5.04
C ASN A 83 -3.84 11.65 4.08
N ARG A 84 -5.13 12.00 4.05
CA ARG A 84 -5.66 13.08 3.19
C ARG A 84 -4.93 14.41 3.33
N ALA A 85 -4.43 14.74 4.52
CA ALA A 85 -3.67 15.95 4.78
C ALA A 85 -2.23 15.93 4.21
N ARG A 86 -1.73 14.76 3.81
CA ARG A 86 -0.37 14.54 3.29
C ARG A 86 -0.36 13.87 1.92
N SER A 87 -1.54 13.67 1.33
CA SER A 87 -1.68 12.99 0.05
C SER A 87 -0.83 13.70 -1.02
N THR A 88 -0.07 12.91 -1.77
CA THR A 88 0.73 13.38 -2.89
C THR A 88 0.57 12.44 -4.07
N SER A 89 0.85 12.91 -5.27
CA SER A 89 0.88 12.08 -6.48
C SER A 89 2.32 11.64 -6.79
N LEU A 90 2.48 10.58 -7.59
CA LEU A 90 3.79 10.18 -8.11
C LEU A 90 4.45 11.33 -8.89
N LYS A 91 3.67 12.03 -9.71
CA LYS A 91 4.10 13.23 -10.44
C LYS A 91 4.66 14.34 -9.54
N ALA A 92 4.03 14.61 -8.39
CA ALA A 92 4.56 15.57 -7.43
C ALA A 92 5.90 15.10 -6.82
N LEU A 93 6.07 13.78 -6.64
CA LEU A 93 7.35 13.21 -6.21
C LEU A 93 8.41 13.31 -7.31
N GLU A 94 8.06 13.03 -8.56
CA GLU A 94 8.96 13.21 -9.72
C GLU A 94 9.51 14.64 -9.79
N PHE A 95 8.62 15.63 -9.63
CA PHE A 95 9.03 17.03 -9.56
C PHE A 95 9.98 17.31 -8.40
N ASN A 96 9.68 16.79 -7.21
CA ASN A 96 10.53 16.96 -6.03
C ASN A 96 11.88 16.24 -6.17
N MET A 97 11.90 15.09 -6.85
CA MET A 97 13.12 14.34 -7.17
C MET A 97 13.91 14.97 -8.34
N ARG A 98 13.38 16.04 -8.96
CA ARG A 98 13.97 16.73 -10.11
C ARG A 98 14.20 15.80 -11.29
N MET A 99 13.21 14.96 -11.57
CA MET A 99 13.25 14.08 -12.72
C MET A 99 12.97 14.85 -14.01
N ASP A 100 13.58 14.40 -15.10
CA ASP A 100 13.31 14.91 -16.44
C ASP A 100 12.02 14.30 -17.01
N ASN A 101 11.41 14.99 -17.97
CA ASN A 101 10.30 14.50 -18.78
C ASN A 101 9.02 14.12 -17.99
N ILE A 102 8.73 14.85 -16.92
CA ILE A 102 7.48 14.67 -16.17
C ILE A 102 6.30 14.96 -17.11
N SER A 103 5.45 13.97 -17.34
CA SER A 103 4.33 14.08 -18.29
C SER A 103 2.99 13.68 -17.67
N ASP A 104 1.90 14.14 -18.28
CA ASP A 104 0.55 13.69 -17.94
C ASP A 104 0.22 12.40 -18.66
N LEU A 105 -0.81 11.69 -18.17
CA LEU A 105 -1.36 10.53 -18.85
C LEU A 105 -1.65 10.88 -20.31
N PRO A 106 -1.07 10.14 -21.28
CA PRO A 106 -1.10 10.55 -22.71
C PRO A 106 -2.48 10.49 -23.33
N PHE A 107 -3.39 9.74 -22.75
CA PHE A 107 -4.75 9.58 -23.28
C PHE A 107 -5.79 9.70 -22.16
N PRO A 108 -6.98 10.29 -22.45
CA PRO A 108 -8.07 10.33 -21.48
C PRO A 108 -8.50 8.92 -21.03
N VAL A 109 -8.90 8.80 -19.78
CA VAL A 109 -9.45 7.53 -19.23
C VAL A 109 -10.70 7.12 -20.02
N GLY A 110 -10.80 5.84 -20.38
CA GLY A 110 -11.90 5.31 -21.19
C GLY A 110 -11.69 5.38 -22.70
N THR A 111 -10.56 5.93 -23.16
CA THR A 111 -10.23 5.92 -24.60
C THR A 111 -9.92 4.50 -25.06
N MET A 112 -10.54 4.07 -26.16
CA MET A 112 -10.16 2.84 -26.87
C MET A 112 -8.86 3.07 -27.62
N LEU A 113 -7.79 2.44 -27.16
CA LEU A 113 -6.45 2.62 -27.72
C LEU A 113 -6.20 1.69 -28.90
N ASN A 114 -5.56 2.22 -29.96
CA ASN A 114 -4.97 1.41 -31.01
C ASN A 114 -3.57 0.90 -30.58
N ARG A 115 -2.95 0.05 -31.42
CA ARG A 115 -1.68 -0.59 -31.10
C ARG A 115 -0.54 0.41 -30.84
N ASP A 116 -0.46 1.47 -31.65
CA ASP A 116 0.61 2.48 -31.50
C ASP A 116 0.41 3.30 -30.24
N GLN A 117 -0.83 3.62 -29.90
CA GLN A 117 -1.18 4.30 -28.65
C GLN A 117 -0.90 3.47 -27.40
N VAL A 118 -1.02 2.13 -27.50
CA VAL A 118 -0.63 1.23 -26.41
C VAL A 118 0.87 1.30 -26.14
N GLU A 119 1.71 1.40 -27.20
CA GLU A 119 3.16 1.56 -26.99
C GLU A 119 3.50 2.89 -26.29
N VAL A 120 2.85 3.99 -26.66
CA VAL A 120 3.02 5.28 -25.96
C VAL A 120 2.60 5.17 -24.50
N LEU A 121 1.49 4.47 -24.20
CA LEU A 121 1.08 4.24 -22.81
C LEU A 121 2.06 3.35 -22.05
N ARG A 122 2.71 2.38 -22.71
CA ARG A 122 3.76 1.54 -22.11
C ARG A 122 5.01 2.35 -21.74
N GLU A 123 5.43 3.26 -22.61
CA GLU A 123 6.56 4.16 -22.34
C GLU A 123 6.24 5.07 -21.14
N TYR A 124 5.05 5.63 -21.08
CA TYR A 124 4.57 6.39 -19.92
C TYR A 124 4.62 5.55 -18.64
N ASN A 125 4.10 4.32 -18.68
CA ASN A 125 4.12 3.42 -17.53
C ASN A 125 5.55 3.02 -17.11
N GLN A 126 6.47 2.84 -18.06
CA GLN A 126 7.89 2.59 -17.75
C GLN A 126 8.54 3.78 -17.04
N HIS A 127 8.15 5.01 -17.38
CA HIS A 127 8.60 6.20 -16.67
C HIS A 127 8.10 6.21 -15.21
N ASP A 128 6.82 5.92 -14.99
CA ASP A 128 6.23 5.80 -13.63
C ASP A 128 6.92 4.72 -12.80
N VAL A 129 7.25 3.57 -13.41
CA VAL A 129 8.02 2.50 -12.76
C VAL A 129 9.44 2.96 -12.42
N HIS A 130 10.09 3.72 -13.31
CA HIS A 130 11.41 4.29 -13.05
C HIS A 130 11.36 5.30 -11.88
N ALA A 131 10.38 6.18 -11.86
CA ALA A 131 10.14 7.12 -10.77
C ALA A 131 9.94 6.39 -9.43
N THR A 132 9.11 5.35 -9.43
CA THR A 132 8.89 4.51 -8.25
C THR A 132 10.19 3.85 -7.77
N LYS A 133 11.04 3.36 -8.68
CA LYS A 133 12.34 2.79 -8.35
C LYS A 133 13.29 3.81 -7.72
N LEU A 134 13.36 5.01 -8.26
CA LEU A 134 14.17 6.09 -7.67
C LEU A 134 13.66 6.45 -6.27
N PHE A 135 12.34 6.57 -6.11
CA PHE A 135 11.73 6.85 -4.82
C PHE A 135 11.96 5.72 -3.81
N TYR A 136 11.95 4.46 -4.25
CA TYR A 136 12.35 3.33 -3.41
C TYR A 136 13.77 3.50 -2.85
N HIS A 137 14.73 3.87 -3.69
CA HIS A 137 16.11 4.09 -3.23
C HIS A 137 16.22 5.22 -2.19
N GLN A 138 15.42 6.27 -2.33
CA GLN A 138 15.36 7.36 -1.34
C GLN A 138 14.65 6.93 -0.05
N SER A 139 13.86 5.86 -0.10
CA SER A 139 13.07 5.35 1.03
C SER A 139 13.78 4.24 1.83
N LEU A 140 14.99 3.84 1.45
CA LEU A 140 15.67 2.67 2.02
C LEU A 140 15.83 2.73 3.54
N ASP A 141 16.14 3.89 4.10
CA ASP A 141 16.31 4.02 5.56
C ASP A 141 14.98 3.81 6.30
N MET A 142 13.88 4.32 5.74
CA MET A 142 12.55 4.08 6.30
C MET A 142 12.11 2.62 6.18
N ILE A 143 12.52 1.95 5.11
CA ILE A 143 12.23 0.53 4.88
C ILE A 143 13.03 -0.32 5.87
N ARG A 144 14.35 -0.12 5.98
CA ARG A 144 15.23 -0.82 6.94
C ARG A 144 14.75 -0.67 8.38
N PHE A 145 14.38 0.55 8.77
CA PHE A 145 13.80 0.79 10.09
C PHE A 145 12.55 -0.07 10.35
N ARG A 146 11.67 -0.24 9.35
CA ARG A 146 10.49 -1.11 9.47
C ARG A 146 10.83 -2.59 9.50
N GLU A 147 11.84 -3.01 8.75
CA GLU A 147 12.36 -4.38 8.79
C GLU A 147 12.90 -4.72 10.18
N GLU A 148 13.75 -3.86 10.76
CA GLU A 148 14.30 -4.01 12.10
C GLU A 148 13.19 -4.09 13.17
N LEU A 149 12.20 -3.20 13.09
CA LEU A 149 11.06 -3.23 14.01
C LEU A 149 10.22 -4.49 13.83
N SER A 150 10.04 -4.95 12.60
CA SER A 150 9.27 -6.16 12.31
C SER A 150 9.95 -7.39 12.90
N LEU A 151 11.27 -7.50 12.75
CA LEU A 151 12.08 -8.56 13.37
C LEU A 151 12.04 -8.49 14.89
N LYS A 152 12.23 -7.31 15.46
CA LYS A 152 12.25 -7.09 16.92
C LYS A 152 10.94 -7.46 17.60
N HIS A 153 9.81 -7.17 16.99
CA HIS A 153 8.50 -7.35 17.59
C HIS A 153 7.71 -8.54 17.04
N GLY A 154 8.27 -9.30 16.07
CA GLY A 154 7.60 -10.43 15.45
C GLY A 154 6.30 -10.06 14.71
N LYS A 155 6.22 -8.84 14.16
CA LYS A 155 5.05 -8.30 13.50
C LYS A 155 5.42 -7.54 12.25
N ASP A 156 4.69 -7.73 11.15
CA ASP A 156 4.91 -6.99 9.91
C ASP A 156 4.48 -5.51 10.03
N PHE A 157 5.46 -4.60 9.95
CA PHE A 157 5.26 -3.15 9.95
C PHE A 157 5.46 -2.50 8.58
N MET A 158 5.78 -3.28 7.54
CA MET A 158 6.23 -2.74 6.25
C MET A 158 5.27 -1.74 5.61
N ASN A 159 3.96 -2.01 5.67
CA ASN A 159 2.93 -1.11 5.11
C ASN A 159 2.18 -0.32 6.21
N HIS A 160 2.80 -0.09 7.35
CA HIS A 160 2.24 0.72 8.42
C HIS A 160 2.79 2.15 8.39
N SER A 161 1.94 3.13 8.63
CA SER A 161 2.37 4.51 8.90
C SER A 161 3.12 4.59 10.24
N ASP A 162 3.96 5.61 10.41
CA ASP A 162 4.73 5.81 11.65
C ASP A 162 3.82 5.91 12.89
N VAL A 163 2.68 6.59 12.76
CA VAL A 163 1.66 6.67 13.82
C VAL A 163 1.11 5.30 14.18
N LYS A 164 0.85 4.47 13.18
CA LYS A 164 0.36 3.11 13.41
C LYS A 164 1.43 2.23 14.05
N ILE A 165 2.67 2.34 13.60
CA ILE A 165 3.82 1.63 14.21
C ILE A 165 3.95 2.00 15.68
N GLY A 166 3.99 3.29 16.02
CA GLY A 166 4.08 3.77 17.39
C GLY A 166 2.94 3.23 18.27
N LYS A 167 1.70 3.31 17.79
CA LYS A 167 0.53 2.76 18.50
C LYS A 167 0.66 1.26 18.76
N GLU A 168 1.11 0.49 17.77
CA GLU A 168 1.22 -0.96 17.88
C GLU A 168 2.36 -1.39 18.81
N ILE A 169 3.51 -0.69 18.76
CA ILE A 169 4.62 -0.93 19.69
C ILE A 169 4.18 -0.61 21.13
N PHE A 170 3.51 0.55 21.33
CA PHE A 170 2.96 0.90 22.65
C PHE A 170 2.02 -0.17 23.18
N GLN A 171 1.14 -0.69 22.32
CA GLN A 171 0.24 -1.79 22.70
C GLN A 171 1.03 -3.04 23.11
N ILE A 172 2.01 -3.45 22.32
CA ILE A 172 2.84 -4.64 22.60
C ILE A 172 3.53 -4.49 23.97
N GLU A 173 4.12 -3.34 24.25
CA GLU A 173 4.83 -3.12 25.52
C GLU A 173 3.87 -3.05 26.72
N LEU A 174 2.70 -2.43 26.57
CA LEU A 174 1.66 -2.42 27.61
C LEU A 174 1.12 -3.83 27.89
N GLU A 175 0.86 -4.61 26.85
CA GLU A 175 0.39 -6.00 27.01
C GLU A 175 1.45 -6.90 27.67
N LYS A 176 2.73 -6.72 27.36
CA LYS A 176 3.84 -7.38 28.08
C LYS A 176 3.89 -7.00 29.57
N ALA A 177 3.54 -5.75 29.89
CA ALA A 177 3.45 -5.27 31.26
C ALA A 177 2.14 -5.69 31.97
N GLY A 178 1.31 -6.54 31.36
CA GLY A 178 0.06 -7.04 31.92
C GLY A 178 -1.11 -6.06 31.79
N VAL A 179 -0.98 -5.00 31.01
CA VAL A 179 -2.04 -4.02 30.79
C VAL A 179 -2.92 -4.47 29.61
N GLN A 180 -4.20 -4.70 29.88
CA GLN A 180 -5.17 -5.02 28.83
C GLN A 180 -5.55 -3.76 28.06
N CYS A 181 -5.11 -3.66 26.80
CA CYS A 181 -5.34 -2.50 25.94
C CYS A 181 -6.70 -2.49 25.25
N TYR A 182 -7.33 -3.65 25.09
CA TYR A 182 -8.60 -3.82 24.37
C TYR A 182 -9.59 -4.63 25.17
N GLU A 183 -10.87 -4.36 24.93
CA GLU A 183 -12.00 -5.15 25.41
C GLU A 183 -12.86 -5.60 24.22
N TYR A 184 -13.58 -6.70 24.39
CA TYR A 184 -14.49 -7.24 23.39
C TYR A 184 -15.92 -6.98 23.83
N GLY A 185 -16.63 -6.12 23.09
CA GLY A 185 -18.05 -5.81 23.30
C GLY A 185 -18.91 -6.22 22.11
N ALA A 186 -20.18 -5.86 22.13
CA ALA A 186 -21.15 -6.12 21.07
C ALA A 186 -20.72 -5.58 19.68
N LYS A 187 -19.85 -4.55 19.65
CA LYS A 187 -19.28 -3.94 18.44
C LYS A 187 -17.91 -4.53 18.06
N GLY A 188 -17.54 -5.69 18.60
CA GLY A 188 -16.23 -6.32 18.40
C GLY A 188 -15.14 -5.76 19.32
N ARG A 189 -13.87 -5.85 18.88
CA ARG A 189 -12.70 -5.39 19.60
C ARG A 189 -12.64 -3.86 19.67
N GLN A 190 -12.67 -3.30 20.86
CA GLN A 190 -12.62 -1.85 21.11
C GLN A 190 -11.45 -1.50 22.05
N PRO A 191 -10.82 -0.31 21.88
CA PRO A 191 -9.84 0.16 22.85
C PRO A 191 -10.50 0.31 24.23
N ARG A 192 -9.84 -0.21 25.27
CA ARG A 192 -10.29 -0.05 26.63
C ARG A 192 -10.24 1.43 27.03
N GLN A 193 -11.34 1.93 27.52
CA GLN A 193 -11.41 3.31 28.01
C GLN A 193 -11.05 3.35 29.50
N THR A 194 -9.98 4.10 29.83
CA THR A 194 -9.62 4.42 31.21
C THR A 194 -10.08 5.83 31.54
N LYS A 195 -10.65 6.03 32.73
CA LYS A 195 -11.03 7.38 33.21
C LYS A 195 -9.74 8.15 33.52
N ARG A 196 -9.58 9.34 32.95
CA ARG A 196 -8.41 10.23 33.23
C ARG A 196 -8.24 10.58 34.70
N SER A 197 -9.34 10.58 35.48
CA SER A 197 -9.31 10.83 36.92
C SER A 197 -8.49 9.82 37.74
N SER A 198 -8.06 8.70 37.15
CA SER A 198 -7.21 7.70 37.80
C SER A 198 -5.71 7.81 37.44
N ILE A 199 -5.32 8.77 36.60
CA ILE A 199 -3.93 8.98 36.19
C ILE A 199 -3.35 10.11 37.06
N ALA A 200 -2.49 9.75 38.00
CA ALA A 200 -1.62 10.70 38.71
C ALA A 200 -0.33 10.85 37.88
N LEU A 201 -0.09 12.02 37.31
CA LEU A 201 1.21 12.37 36.76
C LEU A 201 2.16 12.60 37.95
N ARG A 202 3.22 11.82 38.06
CA ARG A 202 4.34 12.12 38.98
C ARG A 202 5.23 13.12 38.26
N GLU A 203 5.44 14.28 38.88
CA GLU A 203 6.46 15.24 38.49
C GLU A 203 7.86 14.66 38.62
#